data_84b3e3796dc086fc9b0ba31bcfca7ba3
#
_entry.id   84b3e3796dc086fc9b0ba31bcfca7ba3
#
_cell.length_a   1.000
_cell.length_b   1.000
_cell.length_c   1.000
_cell.angle_alpha   90.00
_cell.angle_beta   90.00
_cell.angle_gamma   90.00
#
_symmetry.space_group_name_H-M   'P 1'
#
loop_
_entity.id
_entity.type
_entity.pdbx_description
1 polymer ?
#
loop_
_entity_poly.entity_id
_entity_poly.type
_entity_poly.pdbx_seq_one_letter_code
_entity_poly.pdbx_strand_id
1 'polypeptide(L)'
;MDFTRVDIIGLSTSPSSGGAYALVLGEVEGNRRLPIIIGAFEAQAIALELEKIQPPRPMTHDLLRDTFEELEVEVTEVVIDELREGTFFAKIRYRHNGDEHQLDSRPSDAVALAVRVDAPIYVAPMVLDEAGIVAEDESGISSITQQAEEASAGGTEEEEPAGTELERKQQQLEKAVEEENYERAAELRDEIEQLQQEEEQEQNQN
;
A
#
# COMPACT_ATOMS: atom_id res chain seq x y z
N MET A 1 -21.04 -12.28 11.65
CA MET A 1 -20.35 -12.69 10.40
C MET A 1 -19.04 -13.32 10.83
N ASP A 2 -18.73 -14.52 10.36
CA ASP A 2 -17.49 -15.18 10.71
C ASP A 2 -16.40 -14.65 9.78
N PHE A 3 -15.53 -13.78 10.29
CA PHE A 3 -14.36 -13.28 9.56
C PHE A 3 -13.31 -14.39 9.45
N THR A 4 -12.61 -14.42 8.35
CA THR A 4 -11.53 -15.38 8.09
C THR A 4 -10.21 -14.83 8.61
N ARG A 5 -9.53 -15.58 9.46
CA ARG A 5 -8.19 -15.19 9.95
C ARG A 5 -7.17 -15.35 8.82
N VAL A 6 -6.32 -14.33 8.69
CA VAL A 6 -5.24 -14.30 7.72
C VAL A 6 -3.91 -13.94 8.37
N ASP A 7 -2.82 -14.41 7.77
CA ASP A 7 -1.47 -14.01 8.12
C ASP A 7 -0.79 -13.34 6.92
N ILE A 8 0.23 -12.53 7.18
CA ILE A 8 1.04 -11.91 6.12
C ILE A 8 1.95 -12.97 5.52
N ILE A 9 1.77 -13.28 4.25
CA ILE A 9 2.65 -14.19 3.49
C ILE A 9 3.91 -13.47 3.06
N GLY A 10 3.80 -12.21 2.64
CA GLY A 10 4.94 -11.39 2.25
C GLY A 10 4.56 -10.12 1.53
N LEU A 11 5.60 -9.42 1.10
CA LEU A 11 5.53 -8.23 0.26
C LEU A 11 6.23 -8.54 -1.05
N SER A 12 5.58 -8.23 -2.16
CA SER A 12 6.14 -8.39 -3.50
C SER A 12 6.19 -7.03 -4.21
N THR A 13 7.22 -6.79 -5.01
CA THR A 13 7.27 -5.60 -5.86
C THR A 13 6.33 -5.78 -7.04
N SER A 14 5.56 -4.75 -7.38
CA SER A 14 4.74 -4.73 -8.59
C SER A 14 5.54 -4.09 -9.73
N PRO A 15 5.93 -4.87 -10.77
CA PRO A 15 6.79 -4.37 -11.83
C PRO A 15 6.14 -3.28 -12.70
N SER A 16 4.81 -3.25 -12.77
CA SER A 16 4.04 -2.38 -13.67
C SER A 16 3.52 -1.11 -13.02
N SER A 17 3.58 -0.98 -11.69
CA SER A 17 2.94 0.13 -10.96
C SER A 17 3.93 1.14 -10.35
N GLY A 18 5.05 1.44 -11.03
CA GLY A 18 5.87 2.63 -10.72
C GLY A 18 6.40 2.72 -9.27
N GLY A 19 6.63 1.57 -8.60
CA GLY A 19 7.14 1.52 -7.22
C GLY A 19 6.11 1.11 -6.16
N ALA A 20 4.90 0.68 -6.55
CA ALA A 20 3.95 0.08 -5.63
C ALA A 20 4.35 -1.35 -5.23
N TYR A 21 3.81 -1.81 -4.13
CA TYR A 21 4.04 -3.14 -3.58
C TYR A 21 2.72 -3.88 -3.43
N ALA A 22 2.73 -5.19 -3.57
CA ALA A 22 1.62 -6.05 -3.21
C ALA A 22 1.85 -6.63 -1.82
N LEU A 23 0.98 -6.29 -0.87
CA LEU A 23 0.86 -6.96 0.41
C LEU A 23 0.04 -8.23 0.19
N VAL A 24 0.61 -9.39 0.42
CA VAL A 24 -0.07 -10.67 0.24
C VAL A 24 -0.48 -11.23 1.60
N LEU A 25 -1.78 -11.31 1.84
CA LEU A 25 -2.38 -11.95 3.01
C LEU A 25 -2.85 -13.36 2.62
N GLY A 26 -2.64 -14.35 3.48
CA GLY A 26 -3.07 -15.73 3.24
C GLY A 26 -3.99 -16.23 4.34
N GLU A 27 -5.01 -17.00 3.98
CA GLU A 27 -5.85 -17.70 4.96
C GLU A 27 -5.00 -18.63 5.84
N VAL A 28 -5.24 -18.60 7.13
CA VAL A 28 -4.56 -19.51 8.08
C VAL A 28 -5.02 -20.95 7.90
N GLU A 29 -6.32 -21.18 7.67
CA GLU A 29 -6.94 -22.49 7.48
C GLU A 29 -7.49 -22.69 6.07
N GLY A 30 -6.83 -22.12 5.07
CA GLY A 30 -7.28 -22.20 3.67
C GLY A 30 -6.15 -22.05 2.69
N ASN A 31 -6.49 -21.95 1.41
CA ASN A 31 -5.52 -21.82 0.33
C ASN A 31 -5.71 -20.53 -0.48
N ARG A 32 -6.59 -19.62 -0.02
CA ARG A 32 -6.77 -18.33 -0.70
C ARG A 32 -5.74 -17.33 -0.21
N ARG A 33 -5.32 -16.47 -1.11
CA ARG A 33 -4.43 -15.34 -0.86
C ARG A 33 -5.12 -14.07 -1.32
N LEU A 34 -5.00 -13.00 -0.55
CA LEU A 34 -5.53 -11.68 -0.86
C LEU A 34 -4.36 -10.74 -1.14
N PRO A 35 -4.09 -10.38 -2.39
CA PRO A 35 -3.12 -9.35 -2.71
C PRO A 35 -3.78 -7.97 -2.61
N ILE A 36 -3.10 -7.04 -1.94
CA ILE A 36 -3.53 -5.64 -1.79
C ILE A 36 -2.39 -4.74 -2.25
N ILE A 37 -2.63 -3.89 -3.22
CA ILE A 37 -1.63 -2.92 -3.68
C ILE A 37 -1.50 -1.81 -2.64
N ILE A 38 -0.27 -1.54 -2.23
CA ILE A 38 0.08 -0.54 -1.21
C ILE A 38 1.26 0.31 -1.67
N GLY A 39 1.39 1.50 -1.09
CA GLY A 39 2.52 2.39 -1.36
C GLY A 39 3.85 1.86 -0.81
N ALA A 40 4.96 2.37 -1.35
CA ALA A 40 6.31 1.98 -0.94
C ALA A 40 6.61 2.29 0.54
N PHE A 41 6.10 3.40 1.07
CA PHE A 41 6.32 3.79 2.46
C PHE A 41 5.54 2.89 3.43
N GLU A 42 4.33 2.50 3.08
CA GLU A 42 3.53 1.55 3.85
C GLU A 42 4.18 0.15 3.83
N ALA A 43 4.62 -0.30 2.66
CA ALA A 43 5.36 -1.55 2.52
C ALA A 43 6.65 -1.56 3.37
N GLN A 44 7.42 -0.46 3.33
CA GLN A 44 8.61 -0.30 4.17
C GLN A 44 8.27 -0.37 5.66
N ALA A 45 7.18 0.29 6.09
CA ALA A 45 6.75 0.27 7.49
C ALA A 45 6.39 -1.15 7.97
N ILE A 46 5.72 -1.94 7.12
CA ILE A 46 5.40 -3.35 7.42
C ILE A 46 6.67 -4.20 7.43
N ALA A 47 7.52 -4.09 6.41
CA ALA A 47 8.74 -4.88 6.27
C ALA A 47 9.68 -4.70 7.47
N LEU A 48 9.92 -3.46 7.91
CA LEU A 48 10.79 -3.16 9.06
C LEU A 48 10.33 -3.90 10.32
N GLU A 49 9.02 -3.94 10.56
CA GLU A 49 8.50 -4.64 11.75
C GLU A 49 8.58 -6.16 11.59
N LEU A 50 8.26 -6.71 10.40
CA LEU A 50 8.37 -8.14 10.14
C LEU A 50 9.82 -8.65 10.30
N GLU A 51 10.80 -7.86 9.86
CA GLU A 51 12.22 -8.15 9.98
C GLU A 51 12.82 -7.76 11.35
N LYS A 52 11.99 -7.18 12.25
CA LYS A 52 12.39 -6.69 13.58
C LYS A 52 13.54 -5.67 13.53
N ILE A 53 13.59 -4.88 12.46
CA ILE A 53 14.53 -3.77 12.29
C ILE A 53 13.97 -2.54 12.99
N GLN A 54 14.68 -2.05 14.00
CA GLN A 54 14.29 -0.84 14.73
C GLN A 54 15.03 0.38 14.19
N PRO A 55 14.31 1.37 13.65
CA PRO A 55 14.91 2.64 13.26
C PRO A 55 15.38 3.42 14.50
N PRO A 56 16.36 4.34 14.37
CA PRO A 56 16.89 5.10 15.51
C PRO A 56 15.86 6.07 16.14
N ARG A 57 14.78 6.36 15.45
CA ARG A 57 13.65 7.15 15.93
C ARG A 57 12.34 6.48 15.49
N PRO A 58 11.26 6.60 16.32
CA PRO A 58 9.95 6.07 15.95
C PRO A 58 9.47 6.62 14.61
N MET A 59 8.99 5.74 13.73
CA MET A 59 8.26 6.11 12.53
C MET A 59 6.78 6.34 12.84
N THR A 60 5.97 6.72 11.86
CA THR A 60 4.55 7.08 12.05
C THR A 60 3.74 5.96 12.75
N HIS A 61 3.89 4.70 12.32
CA HIS A 61 3.17 3.59 12.93
C HIS A 61 3.72 3.20 14.31
N ASP A 62 5.00 3.43 14.58
CA ASP A 62 5.58 3.27 15.92
C ASP A 62 5.01 4.34 16.86
N LEU A 63 4.94 5.60 16.38
CA LEU A 63 4.34 6.69 17.14
C LEU A 63 2.86 6.43 17.44
N LEU A 64 2.12 5.86 16.48
CA LEU A 64 0.71 5.50 16.67
C LEU A 64 0.56 4.40 17.73
N ARG A 65 1.38 3.35 17.65
CA ARG A 65 1.45 2.30 18.69
C ARG A 65 1.74 2.90 20.07
N ASP A 66 2.81 3.70 20.18
CA ASP A 66 3.22 4.32 21.45
C ASP A 66 2.12 5.23 22.01
N THR A 67 1.39 5.93 21.12
CA THR A 67 0.22 6.75 21.51
C THR A 67 -0.90 5.89 22.08
N PHE A 68 -1.20 4.74 21.47
CA PHE A 68 -2.24 3.83 21.96
C PHE A 68 -1.83 3.23 23.31
N GLU A 69 -0.57 2.83 23.46
CA GLU A 69 -0.03 2.35 24.73
C GLU A 69 -0.12 3.39 25.84
N GLU A 70 0.28 4.64 25.57
CA GLU A 70 0.24 5.75 26.54
C GLU A 70 -1.20 6.10 26.97
N LEU A 71 -2.16 5.94 26.07
CA LEU A 71 -3.59 6.17 26.33
C LEU A 71 -4.34 4.94 26.84
N GLU A 72 -3.63 3.85 27.13
CA GLU A 72 -4.22 2.58 27.59
C GLU A 72 -5.28 2.04 26.61
N VAL A 73 -5.07 2.24 25.30
CA VAL A 73 -5.90 1.69 24.22
C VAL A 73 -5.35 0.33 23.80
N GLU A 74 -6.15 -0.70 23.92
CA GLU A 74 -5.80 -2.07 23.50
C GLU A 74 -6.36 -2.35 22.10
N VAL A 75 -5.52 -2.50 21.09
CA VAL A 75 -5.94 -2.97 19.77
C VAL A 75 -6.24 -4.47 19.86
N THR A 76 -7.48 -4.84 19.58
CA THR A 76 -7.95 -6.22 19.74
C THR A 76 -7.83 -7.03 18.45
N GLU A 77 -8.09 -6.40 17.32
CA GLU A 77 -8.00 -7.02 15.99
C GLU A 77 -8.05 -5.97 14.88
N VAL A 78 -7.62 -6.38 13.69
CA VAL A 78 -7.78 -5.62 12.45
C VAL A 78 -8.67 -6.43 11.50
N VAL A 79 -9.61 -5.77 10.84
CA VAL A 79 -10.56 -6.41 9.92
C VAL A 79 -10.58 -5.68 8.59
N ILE A 80 -10.27 -6.37 7.50
CA ILE A 80 -10.51 -5.88 6.14
C ILE A 80 -11.93 -6.33 5.78
N ASP A 81 -12.89 -5.41 5.84
CA ASP A 81 -14.31 -5.77 5.88
C ASP A 81 -15.09 -5.43 4.61
N GLU A 82 -14.51 -4.61 3.72
CA GLU A 82 -15.20 -4.18 2.52
C GLU A 82 -14.23 -4.00 1.34
N LEU A 83 -14.71 -4.31 0.14
CA LEU A 83 -14.14 -3.91 -1.14
C LEU A 83 -15.20 -3.15 -1.91
N ARG A 84 -14.94 -1.90 -2.27
CA ARG A 84 -15.88 -1.04 -2.98
C ARG A 84 -15.14 -0.30 -4.09
N GLU A 85 -15.59 -0.50 -5.31
CA GLU A 85 -15.02 0.15 -6.50
C GLU A 85 -13.49 -0.03 -6.60
N GLY A 86 -13.01 -1.25 -6.30
CA GLY A 86 -11.58 -1.59 -6.31
C GLY A 86 -10.79 -1.11 -5.09
N THR A 87 -11.43 -0.40 -4.15
CA THR A 87 -10.81 0.11 -2.92
C THR A 87 -11.14 -0.78 -1.73
N PHE A 88 -10.10 -1.25 -1.04
CA PHE A 88 -10.25 -2.02 0.20
C PHE A 88 -10.39 -1.09 1.40
N PHE A 89 -11.31 -1.44 2.29
CA PHE A 89 -11.54 -0.76 3.56
C PHE A 89 -11.19 -1.69 4.71
N ALA A 90 -10.59 -1.10 5.76
CA ALA A 90 -10.25 -1.84 6.96
C ALA A 90 -10.71 -1.10 8.21
N LYS A 91 -10.86 -1.84 9.29
CA LYS A 91 -11.17 -1.33 10.62
C LYS A 91 -10.17 -1.84 11.63
N ILE A 92 -9.66 -0.93 12.44
CA ILE A 92 -8.90 -1.22 13.64
C ILE A 92 -9.91 -1.30 14.77
N ARG A 93 -10.09 -2.48 15.35
CA ARG A 93 -10.92 -2.66 16.54
C ARG A 93 -10.07 -2.56 17.78
N TYR A 94 -10.56 -1.82 18.76
CA TYR A 94 -9.80 -1.58 19.97
C TYR A 94 -10.72 -1.45 21.18
N ARG A 95 -10.15 -1.65 22.36
CA ARG A 95 -10.81 -1.46 23.66
C ARG A 95 -10.18 -0.29 24.39
N HIS A 96 -11.02 0.59 24.92
CA HIS A 96 -10.60 1.70 25.77
C HIS A 96 -11.60 1.89 26.90
N ASN A 97 -11.11 1.97 28.14
CA ASN A 97 -11.94 2.07 29.36
C ASN A 97 -13.02 0.97 29.51
N GLY A 98 -12.77 -0.21 28.94
CA GLY A 98 -13.70 -1.34 28.94
C GLY A 98 -14.73 -1.36 27.81
N ASP A 99 -14.83 -0.29 27.03
CA ASP A 99 -15.72 -0.20 25.88
C ASP A 99 -15.00 -0.60 24.58
N GLU A 100 -15.73 -1.24 23.66
CA GLU A 100 -15.24 -1.62 22.34
C GLU A 100 -15.52 -0.51 21.34
N HIS A 101 -14.50 -0.19 20.54
CA HIS A 101 -14.53 0.84 19.51
C HIS A 101 -13.96 0.31 18.21
N GLN A 102 -14.21 1.04 17.12
CA GLN A 102 -13.59 0.79 15.81
C GLN A 102 -13.20 2.09 15.15
N LEU A 103 -12.09 2.06 14.44
CA LEU A 103 -11.55 3.17 13.66
C LEU A 103 -11.43 2.73 12.21
N ASP A 104 -11.92 3.55 11.30
CA ASP A 104 -11.74 3.37 9.86
C ASP A 104 -10.27 3.59 9.48
N SER A 105 -9.75 2.77 8.56
CA SER A 105 -8.35 2.80 8.18
C SER A 105 -8.14 2.21 6.78
N ARG A 106 -7.05 2.61 6.13
CA ARG A 106 -6.56 1.87 4.98
C ARG A 106 -6.01 0.51 5.44
N PRO A 107 -6.14 -0.56 4.62
CA PRO A 107 -5.59 -1.88 4.97
C PRO A 107 -4.10 -1.85 5.33
N SER A 108 -3.29 -1.09 4.58
CA SER A 108 -1.85 -0.96 4.82
C SER A 108 -1.52 -0.40 6.21
N ASP A 109 -2.23 0.65 6.65
CA ASP A 109 -2.02 1.28 7.96
C ASP A 109 -2.48 0.35 9.09
N ALA A 110 -3.64 -0.27 8.90
CA ALA A 110 -4.18 -1.23 9.85
C ALA A 110 -3.24 -2.43 10.05
N VAL A 111 -2.72 -2.99 8.95
CA VAL A 111 -1.77 -4.11 8.99
C VAL A 111 -0.43 -3.67 9.60
N ALA A 112 0.08 -2.48 9.24
CA ALA A 112 1.31 -1.94 9.81
C ALA A 112 1.23 -1.73 11.33
N LEU A 113 0.04 -1.37 11.84
CA LEU A 113 -0.22 -1.30 13.28
C LEU A 113 -0.35 -2.71 13.88
N ALA A 114 -1.13 -3.61 13.25
CA ALA A 114 -1.38 -4.95 13.74
C ALA A 114 -0.08 -5.73 14.02
N VAL A 115 0.90 -5.67 13.10
CA VAL A 115 2.19 -6.35 13.27
C VAL A 115 3.04 -5.80 14.43
N ARG A 116 2.79 -4.55 14.85
CA ARG A 116 3.50 -3.88 15.95
C ARG A 116 2.94 -4.19 17.33
N VAL A 117 1.65 -4.54 17.35
CA VAL A 117 0.93 -4.84 18.62
C VAL A 117 0.53 -6.30 18.71
N ASP A 118 1.00 -7.16 17.79
CA ASP A 118 0.66 -8.58 17.68
C ASP A 118 -0.86 -8.84 17.60
N ALA A 119 -1.63 -7.90 17.02
CA ALA A 119 -3.06 -8.05 16.86
C ALA A 119 -3.39 -8.98 15.67
N PRO A 120 -4.39 -9.86 15.79
CA PRO A 120 -4.82 -10.72 14.70
C PRO A 120 -5.47 -9.92 13.56
N ILE A 121 -5.26 -10.40 12.34
CA ILE A 121 -5.80 -9.80 11.11
C ILE A 121 -6.89 -10.73 10.57
N TYR A 122 -8.02 -10.14 10.21
CA TYR A 122 -9.16 -10.85 9.62
C TYR A 122 -9.61 -10.20 8.32
N VAL A 123 -10.23 -10.99 7.46
CA VAL A 123 -10.84 -10.54 6.21
C VAL A 123 -12.29 -11.01 6.15
N ALA A 124 -13.19 -10.18 5.67
CA ALA A 124 -14.56 -10.57 5.43
C ALA A 124 -14.63 -11.63 4.31
N PRO A 125 -15.45 -12.69 4.45
CA PRO A 125 -15.57 -13.73 3.43
C PRO A 125 -15.90 -13.16 2.04
N MET A 126 -16.76 -12.15 1.96
CA MET A 126 -17.12 -11.49 0.70
C MET A 126 -15.92 -10.83 0.02
N VAL A 127 -14.98 -10.28 0.77
CA VAL A 127 -13.73 -9.68 0.21
C VAL A 127 -12.82 -10.77 -0.34
N LEU A 128 -12.70 -11.89 0.36
CA LEU A 128 -11.95 -13.06 -0.12
C LEU A 128 -12.62 -13.74 -1.33
N ASP A 129 -13.94 -13.72 -1.41
CA ASP A 129 -14.67 -14.29 -2.55
C ASP A 129 -14.54 -13.40 -3.79
N GLU A 130 -14.43 -12.09 -3.62
CA GLU A 130 -14.32 -11.12 -4.72
C GLU A 130 -12.89 -10.92 -5.22
N ALA A 131 -11.92 -10.79 -4.29
CA ALA A 131 -10.52 -10.46 -4.61
C ALA A 131 -9.50 -11.52 -4.20
N GLY A 132 -9.94 -12.60 -3.57
CA GLY A 132 -9.06 -13.69 -3.16
C GLY A 132 -8.69 -14.59 -4.35
N ILE A 133 -7.44 -15.02 -4.37
CA ILE A 133 -6.88 -15.91 -5.41
C ILE A 133 -6.49 -17.22 -4.76
N VAL A 134 -6.88 -18.35 -5.37
CA VAL A 134 -6.46 -19.68 -4.89
C VAL A 134 -5.00 -19.92 -5.26
N ALA A 135 -4.18 -20.20 -4.27
CA ALA A 135 -2.78 -20.53 -4.48
C ALA A 135 -2.67 -21.99 -4.96
N GLU A 136 -2.44 -22.20 -6.25
CA GLU A 136 -2.25 -23.55 -6.80
C GLU A 136 -0.81 -24.05 -6.69
N ASP A 137 0.22 -23.17 -6.52
CA ASP A 137 1.63 -23.51 -6.26
C ASP A 137 2.45 -22.30 -5.83
N GLU A 138 3.62 -22.51 -5.20
CA GLU A 138 4.57 -21.46 -4.76
C GLU A 138 5.09 -20.55 -5.90
N SER A 139 4.94 -20.95 -7.15
CA SER A 139 5.28 -20.16 -8.35
C SER A 139 4.25 -19.06 -8.67
N GLY A 140 3.11 -19.04 -7.98
CA GLY A 140 1.99 -18.14 -8.28
C GLY A 140 2.15 -16.69 -7.80
N ILE A 141 3.19 -16.32 -7.05
CA ILE A 141 3.32 -14.95 -6.51
C ILE A 141 3.48 -13.93 -7.65
N SER A 142 4.20 -14.27 -8.72
CA SER A 142 4.36 -13.37 -9.88
C SER A 142 3.09 -13.22 -10.72
N SER A 143 2.25 -14.27 -10.81
CA SER A 143 0.95 -14.20 -11.49
C SER A 143 -0.13 -13.51 -10.63
N ILE A 144 -0.01 -13.59 -9.31
CA ILE A 144 -0.88 -12.92 -8.34
C ILE A 144 -0.75 -11.38 -8.48
N THR A 145 0.47 -10.87 -8.69
CA THR A 145 0.71 -9.44 -8.85
C THR A 145 0.06 -8.88 -10.11
N GLN A 146 0.10 -9.61 -11.22
CA GLN A 146 -0.55 -9.20 -12.47
C GLN A 146 -2.09 -9.19 -12.38
N GLN A 147 -2.69 -10.17 -11.70
CA GLN A 147 -4.15 -10.21 -11.51
C GLN A 147 -4.67 -9.17 -10.51
N ALA A 148 -3.88 -8.83 -9.49
CA ALA A 148 -4.22 -7.76 -8.54
C ALA A 148 -4.23 -6.37 -9.21
N GLU A 149 -3.36 -6.16 -10.20
CA GLU A 149 -3.32 -4.93 -10.99
C GLU A 149 -4.56 -4.79 -11.89
N GLU A 150 -5.02 -5.88 -12.49
CA GLU A 150 -6.25 -5.87 -13.29
C GLU A 150 -7.51 -5.61 -12.45
N ALA A 151 -7.54 -6.11 -11.21
CA ALA A 151 -8.65 -5.90 -10.28
C ALA A 151 -8.67 -4.49 -9.66
N SER A 152 -7.50 -3.86 -9.47
CA SER A 152 -7.39 -2.52 -8.90
C SER A 152 -7.43 -1.38 -9.93
N ALA A 153 -7.38 -1.68 -11.23
CA ALA A 153 -7.43 -0.69 -12.32
C ALA A 153 -8.75 0.12 -12.40
N GLY A 154 -9.70 -0.13 -11.51
CA GLY A 154 -10.99 0.54 -11.45
C GLY A 154 -11.10 1.71 -10.45
N GLY A 155 -10.09 2.00 -9.62
CA GLY A 155 -10.30 2.94 -8.52
C GLY A 155 -9.09 3.57 -7.85
N THR A 156 -7.96 3.65 -8.50
CA THR A 156 -6.86 4.48 -8.00
C THR A 156 -6.84 5.80 -8.75
N GLU A 157 -7.40 6.84 -8.14
CA GLU A 157 -6.76 8.14 -8.25
C GLU A 157 -5.34 7.92 -7.72
N GLU A 158 -4.36 7.95 -8.61
CA GLU A 158 -2.94 8.01 -8.27
C GLU A 158 -2.80 9.21 -7.30
N GLU A 159 -2.49 8.96 -6.02
CA GLU A 159 -1.77 9.95 -5.25
C GLU A 159 -0.40 10.05 -5.93
N GLU A 160 -0.34 10.92 -6.93
CA GLU A 160 0.90 11.36 -7.52
C GLU A 160 1.84 11.82 -6.40
N PRO A 161 3.12 11.40 -6.41
CA PRO A 161 4.08 11.95 -5.49
C PRO A 161 3.98 13.48 -5.59
N ALA A 162 3.96 14.16 -4.45
CA ALA A 162 3.90 15.61 -4.35
C ALA A 162 5.20 16.22 -4.92
N GLY A 163 5.29 16.22 -6.25
CA GLY A 163 6.35 16.80 -7.04
C GLY A 163 5.72 17.70 -8.10
N THR A 164 6.45 18.73 -8.52
CA THR A 164 6.03 19.59 -9.62
C THR A 164 5.91 18.77 -10.91
N GLU A 165 5.10 19.23 -11.86
CA GLU A 165 4.95 18.58 -13.19
C GLU A 165 6.31 18.39 -13.88
N LEU A 166 7.23 19.30 -13.61
CA LEU A 166 8.62 19.27 -14.06
C LEU A 166 9.39 18.05 -13.47
N GLU A 167 9.26 17.78 -12.17
CA GLU A 167 9.93 16.64 -11.51
C GLU A 167 9.42 15.29 -12.01
N ARG A 168 8.12 15.19 -12.32
CA ARG A 168 7.53 13.98 -12.90
C ARG A 168 8.07 13.68 -14.29
N LYS A 169 8.15 14.70 -15.14
CA LYS A 169 8.71 14.53 -16.48
C LYS A 169 10.20 14.21 -16.47
N GLN A 170 10.95 14.73 -15.50
CA GLN A 170 12.35 14.37 -15.31
C GLN A 170 12.53 12.90 -14.95
N GLN A 171 11.69 12.36 -14.07
CA GLN A 171 11.71 10.93 -13.72
C GLN A 171 11.32 10.03 -14.91
N GLN A 172 10.33 10.46 -15.71
CA GLN A 172 9.95 9.75 -16.94
C GLN A 172 11.07 9.74 -17.97
N LEU A 173 11.81 10.86 -18.09
CA LEU A 173 12.97 10.95 -18.96
C LEU A 173 14.08 9.98 -18.52
N GLU A 174 14.40 9.93 -17.24
CA GLU A 174 15.42 9.03 -16.70
C GLU A 174 15.06 7.56 -16.99
N LYS A 175 13.80 7.19 -16.77
CA LYS A 175 13.28 5.87 -17.08
C LYS A 175 13.32 5.53 -18.57
N ALA A 176 12.95 6.47 -19.44
CA ALA A 176 13.00 6.27 -20.88
C ALA A 176 14.44 6.09 -21.39
N VAL A 177 15.43 6.72 -20.74
CA VAL A 177 16.86 6.53 -21.02
C VAL A 177 17.35 5.17 -20.55
N GLU A 178 16.94 4.70 -19.37
CA GLU A 178 17.27 3.37 -18.85
C GLU A 178 16.69 2.24 -19.71
N GLU A 179 15.48 2.46 -20.26
CA GLU A 179 14.79 1.52 -21.15
C GLU A 179 15.32 1.61 -22.62
N GLU A 180 16.38 2.42 -22.87
CA GLU A 180 16.94 2.67 -24.21
C GLU A 180 15.91 3.19 -25.23
N ASN A 181 14.81 3.78 -24.76
CA ASN A 181 13.75 4.36 -25.58
C ASN A 181 14.08 5.83 -25.92
N TYR A 182 15.07 6.02 -26.80
CA TYR A 182 15.61 7.36 -27.11
C TYR A 182 14.60 8.28 -27.82
N GLU A 183 13.61 7.74 -28.51
CA GLU A 183 12.56 8.52 -29.16
C GLU A 183 11.64 9.16 -28.11
N ARG A 184 11.20 8.40 -27.13
CA ARG A 184 10.40 8.90 -26.01
C ARG A 184 11.20 9.82 -25.09
N ALA A 185 12.47 9.53 -24.87
CA ALA A 185 13.37 10.39 -24.10
C ALA A 185 13.57 11.77 -24.76
N ALA A 186 13.62 11.84 -26.09
CA ALA A 186 13.72 13.11 -26.81
C ALA A 186 12.44 13.96 -26.66
N GLU A 187 11.25 13.34 -26.79
CA GLU A 187 9.96 14.02 -26.59
C GLU A 187 9.85 14.61 -25.17
N LEU A 188 10.16 13.79 -24.15
CA LEU A 188 10.11 14.22 -22.75
C LEU A 188 11.08 15.37 -22.43
N ARG A 189 12.24 15.38 -23.07
CA ARG A 189 13.20 16.46 -22.90
C ARG A 189 12.68 17.77 -23.48
N ASP A 190 12.04 17.72 -24.63
CA ASP A 190 11.45 18.91 -25.26
C ASP A 190 10.28 19.45 -24.42
N GLU A 191 9.47 18.58 -23.83
CA GLU A 191 8.38 18.94 -22.91
C GLU A 191 8.91 19.58 -21.60
N ILE A 192 9.99 19.06 -21.04
CA ILE A 192 10.66 19.64 -19.85
C ILE A 192 11.19 21.04 -20.14
N GLU A 193 11.80 21.25 -21.30
CA GLU A 193 12.32 22.56 -21.71
C GLU A 193 11.20 23.61 -21.87
N GLN A 194 10.04 23.20 -22.37
CA GLN A 194 8.86 24.07 -22.47
C GLN A 194 8.32 24.48 -21.08
N LEU A 195 8.16 23.52 -20.16
CA LEU A 195 7.70 23.79 -18.79
C LEU A 195 8.65 24.74 -18.03
N GLN A 196 9.95 24.55 -18.19
CA GLN A 196 10.95 25.45 -17.57
C GLN A 196 10.85 26.89 -18.12
N GLN A 197 10.59 27.05 -19.42
CA GLN A 197 10.40 28.36 -20.01
C GLN A 197 9.10 29.04 -19.56
N GLU A 198 8.04 28.28 -19.35
CA GLU A 198 6.77 28.77 -18.83
C GLU A 198 6.92 29.25 -17.36
N GLU A 199 7.58 28.48 -16.51
CA GLU A 199 7.86 28.84 -15.12
C GLU A 199 8.74 30.11 -15.02
N GLU A 200 9.75 30.25 -15.87
CA GLU A 200 10.58 31.47 -15.92
C GLU A 200 9.79 32.72 -16.36
N GLN A 201 8.85 32.56 -17.28
CA GLN A 201 8.01 33.67 -17.75
C GLN A 201 7.00 34.13 -16.69
N GLU A 202 6.42 33.19 -15.91
CA GLU A 202 5.53 33.51 -14.80
C GLU A 202 6.25 34.21 -13.65
N GLN A 203 7.48 33.81 -13.35
CA GLN A 203 8.30 34.46 -12.32
C GLN A 203 8.75 35.89 -12.73
N ASN A 204 8.89 36.17 -14.00
CA ASN A 204 9.27 37.52 -14.51
C ASN A 204 8.10 38.51 -14.61
N GLN A 205 6.83 38.05 -14.47
CA GLN A 205 5.64 38.90 -14.54
C GLN A 205 5.06 39.29 -13.16
N ASN A 206 5.66 38.84 -12.07
CA ASN A 206 5.20 39.09 -10.72
C ASN A 206 6.22 39.90 -9.91
#